data_6dd30e97102673aee044ed0beb947882
#
_entry.id   6dd30e97102673aee044ed0beb947882
#
_cell.length_a   1.000
_cell.length_b   1.000
_cell.length_c   1.000
_cell.angle_alpha   90.00
_cell.angle_beta   90.00
_cell.angle_gamma   90.00
#
_symmetry.space_group_name_H-M   'P 1'
#
loop_
_entity.id
_entity.type
_entity.pdbx_description
1 polymer ?
#
loop_
_entity_poly.entity_id
_entity_poly.type
_entity_poly.pdbx_seq_one_letter_code
_entity_poly.pdbx_strand_id
1 'polypeptide(L)'
;RSVKLLSEEENVKNKIWQQTRLHEYLNEMPVSQILIEGIEADDIIAQICNEMYVGDYEKVIVSSDKDFIQRCDNSTVLYRPIQKKVLNKNTVIDEYKISPNWFALARAITGDKSDNLAGVGGVGLKTIARRFPFFSDPHRASCFYQLYEHCRENIDGPKVYKTVLENKDLVESNYKLMQLYAPSMSPQNKSII
;
A
#
# COMPACT_ATOMS: atom_id res chain seq x y z
N ARG A 1 31.38 -24.53 6.06
CA ARG A 1 31.93 -23.28 6.65
C ARG A 1 30.90 -22.78 7.67
N SER A 2 31.25 -22.77 8.96
CA SER A 2 30.39 -22.20 9.99
C SER A 2 30.34 -20.68 9.79
N VAL A 3 29.17 -20.13 9.56
CA VAL A 3 28.95 -18.68 9.54
C VAL A 3 29.09 -18.20 10.98
N LYS A 4 30.10 -17.39 11.28
CA LYS A 4 30.25 -16.76 12.60
C LYS A 4 29.08 -15.79 12.78
N LEU A 5 28.23 -16.02 13.76
CA LEU A 5 27.18 -15.07 14.13
C LEU A 5 27.85 -13.84 14.74
N LEU A 6 27.51 -12.67 14.18
CA LEU A 6 27.95 -11.37 14.68
C LEU A 6 27.27 -11.08 16.03
N SER A 7 27.95 -10.38 16.91
CA SER A 7 27.30 -9.81 18.09
C SER A 7 26.27 -8.74 17.69
N GLU A 8 25.37 -8.36 18.59
CA GLU A 8 24.36 -7.34 18.33
C GLU A 8 24.99 -6.01 17.95
N GLU A 9 26.05 -5.60 18.65
CA GLU A 9 26.81 -4.37 18.35
C GLU A 9 27.51 -4.44 16.98
N GLU A 10 28.11 -5.56 16.62
CA GLU A 10 28.72 -5.77 15.31
C GLU A 10 27.67 -5.73 14.20
N ASN A 11 26.49 -6.28 14.43
CA ASN A 11 25.37 -6.22 13.48
C ASN A 11 24.91 -4.79 13.23
N VAL A 12 24.76 -3.98 14.29
CA VAL A 12 24.38 -2.57 14.18
C VAL A 12 25.43 -1.78 13.40
N LYS A 13 26.72 -1.92 13.75
CA LYS A 13 27.82 -1.26 13.04
C LYS A 13 27.87 -1.65 11.57
N ASN A 14 27.70 -2.93 11.26
CA ASN A 14 27.69 -3.44 9.89
C ASN A 14 26.50 -2.89 9.10
N LYS A 15 25.32 -2.81 9.70
CA LYS A 15 24.14 -2.21 9.07
C LYS A 15 24.33 -0.74 8.75
N ILE A 16 24.84 0.05 9.69
CA ILE A 16 25.15 1.48 9.48
C ILE A 16 26.16 1.62 8.35
N TRP A 17 27.23 0.83 8.36
CA TRP A 17 28.25 0.86 7.32
C TRP A 17 27.68 0.56 5.93
N GLN A 18 26.83 -0.48 5.82
CA GLN A 18 26.17 -0.83 4.55
C GLN A 18 25.27 0.30 4.04
N GLN A 19 24.48 0.91 4.92
CA GLN A 19 23.61 2.04 4.56
C GLN A 19 24.41 3.24 4.08
N THR A 20 25.51 3.59 4.78
CA THR A 20 26.40 4.69 4.39
C THR A 20 27.00 4.44 3.01
N ARG A 21 27.53 3.22 2.77
CA ARG A 21 28.09 2.86 1.47
C ARG A 21 27.08 2.87 0.35
N LEU A 22 25.87 2.39 0.60
CA LEU A 22 24.79 2.45 -0.39
C LEU A 22 24.50 3.91 -0.79
N HIS A 23 24.39 4.79 0.20
CA HIS A 23 24.15 6.21 -0.05
C HIS A 23 25.29 6.86 -0.86
N GLU A 24 26.56 6.58 -0.52
CA GLU A 24 27.72 7.04 -1.28
C GLU A 24 27.69 6.55 -2.74
N TYR A 25 27.40 5.25 -2.97
CA TYR A 25 27.30 4.71 -4.33
C TYR A 25 26.16 5.34 -5.14
N LEU A 26 25.02 5.58 -4.50
CA LEU A 26 23.89 6.24 -5.17
C LEU A 26 24.19 7.68 -5.55
N ASN A 27 25.07 8.40 -4.80
CA ASN A 27 25.51 9.74 -5.16
C ASN A 27 26.34 9.78 -6.46
N GLU A 28 27.01 8.67 -6.80
CA GLU A 28 27.79 8.55 -8.04
C GLU A 28 26.93 8.09 -9.25
N MET A 29 25.65 7.79 -9.02
CA MET A 29 24.74 7.33 -10.04
C MET A 29 23.77 8.45 -10.46
N PRO A 30 23.23 8.43 -11.68
CA PRO A 30 22.23 9.41 -12.14
C PRO A 30 20.84 9.12 -11.51
N VAL A 31 20.77 9.15 -10.18
CA VAL A 31 19.55 8.93 -9.41
C VAL A 31 19.29 10.07 -8.44
N SER A 32 18.04 10.39 -8.18
CA SER A 32 17.66 11.33 -7.13
C SER A 32 17.39 10.57 -5.84
N GLN A 33 18.00 11.01 -4.74
CA GLN A 33 17.74 10.51 -3.40
C GLN A 33 16.88 11.53 -2.66
N ILE A 34 15.73 11.12 -2.15
CA ILE A 34 14.79 11.99 -1.45
C ILE A 34 14.65 11.47 -0.02
N LEU A 35 14.95 12.33 0.95
CA LEU A 35 14.76 12.09 2.37
C LEU A 35 14.13 13.33 2.99
N ILE A 36 12.96 13.17 3.59
CA ILE A 36 12.25 14.25 4.28
C ILE A 36 12.03 13.79 5.73
N GLU A 37 12.53 14.59 6.67
CA GLU A 37 12.40 14.25 8.09
C GLU A 37 10.92 14.16 8.51
N GLY A 38 10.58 13.09 9.20
CA GLY A 38 9.21 12.84 9.69
C GLY A 38 8.20 12.42 8.64
N ILE A 39 8.64 12.16 7.39
CA ILE A 39 7.78 11.63 6.32
C ILE A 39 8.23 10.23 5.94
N GLU A 40 7.28 9.32 5.82
CA GLU A 40 7.54 7.95 5.39
C GLU A 40 7.84 7.89 3.87
N ALA A 41 8.67 6.94 3.47
CA ALA A 41 9.03 6.75 2.07
C ALA A 41 7.80 6.49 1.18
N ASP A 42 6.79 5.82 1.72
CA ASP A 42 5.55 5.49 1.02
C ASP A 42 4.75 6.73 0.64
N ASP A 43 4.69 7.71 1.54
CA ASP A 43 4.06 9.00 1.27
C ASP A 43 4.81 9.78 0.20
N ILE A 44 6.15 9.76 0.23
CA ILE A 44 6.98 10.41 -0.80
C ILE A 44 6.75 9.77 -2.16
N ILE A 45 6.79 8.44 -2.25
CA ILE A 45 6.53 7.68 -3.49
C ILE A 45 5.12 7.96 -4.01
N ALA A 46 4.13 7.95 -3.11
CA ALA A 46 2.74 8.26 -3.47
C ALA A 46 2.60 9.69 -3.99
N GLN A 47 3.27 10.67 -3.39
CA GLN A 47 3.28 12.06 -3.82
C GLN A 47 3.90 12.20 -5.23
N ILE A 48 5.05 11.57 -5.47
CA ILE A 48 5.69 11.54 -6.79
C ILE A 48 4.74 10.95 -7.85
N CYS A 49 4.05 9.86 -7.52
CA CYS A 49 3.08 9.25 -8.41
C CYS A 49 1.88 10.15 -8.73
N ASN A 50 1.46 10.98 -7.77
CA ASN A 50 0.29 11.85 -7.91
C ASN A 50 0.57 13.12 -8.72
N GLU A 51 1.69 13.81 -8.45
CA GLU A 51 1.86 15.20 -8.89
C GLU A 51 2.95 15.40 -9.93
N MET A 52 4.07 14.68 -9.83
CA MET A 52 5.25 15.00 -10.64
C MET A 52 5.21 14.52 -12.09
N TYR A 53 4.33 13.60 -12.42
CA TYR A 53 4.35 12.96 -13.75
C TYR A 53 2.95 12.79 -14.31
N VAL A 54 2.26 13.91 -14.45
CA VAL A 54 1.05 14.00 -15.27
C VAL A 54 1.51 14.10 -16.72
N GLY A 55 1.55 12.98 -17.45
CA GLY A 55 1.98 12.94 -18.84
C GLY A 55 2.26 11.51 -19.33
N ASP A 56 2.92 11.39 -20.45
CA ASP A 56 3.14 10.13 -21.18
C ASP A 56 4.21 9.19 -20.58
N TYR A 57 4.55 9.37 -19.31
CA TYR A 57 5.54 8.53 -18.63
C TYR A 57 4.92 7.33 -17.96
N GLU A 58 5.49 6.15 -18.18
CA GLU A 58 5.21 4.96 -17.39
C GLU A 58 6.01 5.02 -16.09
N LYS A 59 5.32 4.86 -14.95
CA LYS A 59 5.90 4.84 -13.62
C LYS A 59 6.06 3.41 -13.13
N VAL A 60 7.25 3.06 -12.67
CA VAL A 60 7.55 1.74 -12.11
C VAL A 60 7.92 1.89 -10.65
N ILE A 61 7.02 1.50 -9.75
CA ILE A 61 7.33 1.39 -8.31
C ILE A 61 8.06 0.06 -8.11
N VAL A 62 9.24 0.09 -7.50
CA VAL A 62 10.00 -1.12 -7.15
C VAL A 62 9.89 -1.36 -5.64
N SER A 63 8.96 -2.22 -5.23
CA SER A 63 8.73 -2.53 -3.82
C SER A 63 8.10 -3.91 -3.65
N SER A 64 8.39 -4.57 -2.53
CA SER A 64 7.66 -5.79 -2.11
C SER A 64 6.44 -5.49 -1.25
N ASP A 65 6.23 -4.24 -0.88
CA ASP A 65 5.09 -3.82 -0.11
C ASP A 65 3.79 -3.92 -0.93
N LYS A 66 2.75 -4.44 -0.29
CA LYS A 66 1.43 -4.61 -0.92
C LYS A 66 0.63 -3.31 -0.94
N ASP A 67 0.99 -2.34 -0.12
CA ASP A 67 0.24 -1.09 -0.06
C ASP A 67 0.39 -0.29 -1.35
N PHE A 68 1.50 -0.46 -2.07
CA PHE A 68 1.64 0.10 -3.41
C PHE A 68 0.75 -0.51 -4.49
N ILE A 69 0.07 -1.64 -4.23
CA ILE A 69 -0.91 -2.21 -5.18
C ILE A 69 -2.04 -1.21 -5.47
N GLN A 70 -2.43 -0.42 -4.48
CA GLN A 70 -3.43 0.65 -4.64
C GLN A 70 -3.01 1.74 -5.63
N ARG A 71 -1.71 1.81 -5.97
CA ARG A 71 -1.14 2.80 -6.90
C ARG A 71 -1.07 2.31 -8.34
N CYS A 72 -1.37 1.02 -8.61
CA CYS A 72 -1.39 0.48 -9.95
C CYS A 72 -2.56 1.08 -10.76
N ASP A 73 -2.24 1.81 -11.83
CA ASP A 73 -3.20 2.41 -12.74
C ASP A 73 -2.82 2.18 -14.21
N ASN A 74 -3.23 3.05 -15.12
CA ASN A 74 -2.91 2.94 -16.54
C ASN A 74 -1.45 3.32 -16.86
N SER A 75 -0.78 4.08 -15.99
CA SER A 75 0.58 4.60 -16.16
C SER A 75 1.54 4.16 -15.05
N THR A 76 1.04 3.50 -14.01
CA THR A 76 1.83 3.08 -12.85
C THR A 76 1.76 1.57 -12.68
N VAL A 77 2.93 0.92 -12.63
CA VAL A 77 3.06 -0.52 -12.36
C VAL A 77 3.90 -0.74 -11.11
N LEU A 78 3.67 -1.85 -10.41
CA LEU A 78 4.44 -2.27 -9.26
C LEU A 78 5.29 -3.49 -9.61
N TYR A 79 6.62 -3.32 -9.61
CA TYR A 79 7.55 -4.46 -9.68
C TYR A 79 7.88 -4.94 -8.27
N ARG A 80 7.59 -6.20 -8.00
CA ARG A 80 7.86 -6.88 -6.73
C ARG A 80 9.12 -7.75 -6.85
N PRO A 81 10.30 -7.27 -6.40
CA PRO A 81 11.59 -7.92 -6.71
C PRO A 81 11.72 -9.30 -6.06
N ILE A 82 11.21 -9.50 -4.84
CA ILE A 82 11.27 -10.82 -4.15
C ILE A 82 10.45 -11.87 -4.90
N GLN A 83 9.26 -11.50 -5.40
CA GLN A 83 8.37 -12.39 -6.17
C GLN A 83 8.73 -12.42 -7.66
N LYS A 84 9.64 -11.56 -8.12
CA LYS A 84 9.99 -11.33 -9.53
C LYS A 84 8.75 -11.11 -10.41
N LYS A 85 7.83 -10.29 -9.94
CA LYS A 85 6.51 -10.11 -10.54
C LYS A 85 6.22 -8.64 -10.78
N VAL A 86 5.67 -8.32 -11.95
CA VAL A 86 5.10 -7.03 -12.27
C VAL A 86 3.59 -7.09 -12.07
N LEU A 87 3.05 -6.13 -11.34
CA LEU A 87 1.63 -5.92 -11.16
C LEU A 87 1.22 -4.62 -11.85
N ASN A 88 0.23 -4.70 -12.71
CA ASN A 88 -0.48 -3.57 -13.27
C ASN A 88 -1.96 -3.64 -12.88
N LYS A 89 -2.76 -2.65 -13.26
CA LYS A 89 -4.19 -2.61 -12.95
C LYS A 89 -4.92 -3.92 -13.26
N ASN A 90 -4.69 -4.49 -14.45
CA ASN A 90 -5.39 -5.70 -14.88
C ASN A 90 -4.94 -6.93 -14.11
N THR A 91 -3.62 -7.11 -13.95
CA THR A 91 -3.07 -8.25 -13.20
C THR A 91 -3.46 -8.23 -11.72
N VAL A 92 -3.63 -7.03 -11.12
CA VAL A 92 -4.17 -6.88 -9.76
C VAL A 92 -5.62 -7.38 -9.70
N ILE A 93 -6.47 -6.95 -10.63
CA ILE A 93 -7.87 -7.41 -10.68
C ILE A 93 -7.94 -8.93 -10.91
N ASP A 94 -7.12 -9.45 -11.80
CA ASP A 94 -7.10 -10.89 -12.10
C ASP A 94 -6.68 -11.73 -10.91
N GLU A 95 -5.69 -11.27 -10.15
CA GLU A 95 -5.14 -12.02 -9.01
C GLU A 95 -5.99 -11.90 -7.75
N TYR A 96 -6.39 -10.66 -7.40
CA TYR A 96 -7.08 -10.39 -6.14
C TYR A 96 -8.60 -10.32 -6.27
N LYS A 97 -9.13 -10.16 -7.49
CA LYS A 97 -10.55 -9.84 -7.78
C LYS A 97 -10.98 -8.54 -7.06
N ILE A 98 -10.03 -7.66 -6.87
CA ILE A 98 -10.16 -6.33 -6.26
C ILE A 98 -9.39 -5.38 -7.15
N SER A 99 -10.01 -4.26 -7.53
CA SER A 99 -9.31 -3.25 -8.32
C SER A 99 -8.37 -2.41 -7.42
N PRO A 100 -7.30 -1.84 -7.97
CA PRO A 100 -6.41 -0.95 -7.20
C PRO A 100 -7.16 0.14 -6.45
N ASN A 101 -8.17 0.76 -7.05
CA ASN A 101 -8.97 1.82 -6.43
C ASN A 101 -9.64 1.41 -5.10
N TRP A 102 -9.92 0.14 -4.92
CA TRP A 102 -10.55 -0.42 -3.73
C TRP A 102 -9.55 -1.10 -2.80
N PHE A 103 -8.27 -1.19 -3.22
CA PHE A 103 -7.29 -2.03 -2.52
C PHE A 103 -6.97 -1.48 -1.13
N ALA A 104 -6.82 -0.16 -0.98
CA ALA A 104 -6.63 0.48 0.33
C ALA A 104 -7.79 0.18 1.29
N LEU A 105 -9.04 0.28 0.81
CA LEU A 105 -10.22 -0.02 1.63
C LEU A 105 -10.30 -1.52 1.97
N ALA A 106 -9.97 -2.40 1.03
CA ALA A 106 -9.87 -3.83 1.29
C ALA A 106 -8.83 -4.15 2.37
N ARG A 107 -7.66 -3.50 2.31
CA ARG A 107 -6.61 -3.62 3.33
C ARG A 107 -7.05 -3.07 4.67
N ALA A 108 -7.74 -1.94 4.71
CA ALA A 108 -8.29 -1.37 5.93
C ALA A 108 -9.26 -2.32 6.65
N ILE A 109 -10.07 -3.07 5.89
CA ILE A 109 -10.96 -4.11 6.45
C ILE A 109 -10.16 -5.33 6.94
N THR A 110 -9.16 -5.77 6.18
CA THR A 110 -8.42 -7.00 6.52
C THR A 110 -7.32 -6.78 7.57
N GLY A 111 -6.89 -5.54 7.77
CA GLY A 111 -5.75 -5.16 8.59
C GLY A 111 -4.40 -5.55 7.98
N ASP A 112 -3.34 -5.17 8.67
CA ASP A 112 -1.96 -5.57 8.37
C ASP A 112 -1.21 -5.99 9.64
N LYS A 113 -0.73 -7.23 9.63
CA LYS A 113 0.04 -7.77 10.76
C LYS A 113 1.47 -7.21 10.83
N SER A 114 2.05 -6.81 9.68
CA SER A 114 3.39 -6.22 9.66
C SER A 114 3.43 -4.88 10.36
N ASP A 115 2.36 -4.09 10.21
CA ASP A 115 2.22 -2.77 10.81
C ASP A 115 1.43 -2.79 12.13
N ASN A 116 1.17 -4.00 12.64
CA ASN A 116 0.39 -4.21 13.86
C ASN A 116 -1.04 -3.60 13.79
N LEU A 117 -1.61 -3.53 12.59
CA LEU A 117 -2.96 -3.06 12.37
C LEU A 117 -3.96 -4.23 12.40
N ALA A 118 -4.80 -4.25 13.41
CA ALA A 118 -5.87 -5.24 13.51
C ALA A 118 -6.91 -5.02 12.40
N GLY A 119 -7.37 -6.10 11.78
CA GLY A 119 -8.48 -6.08 10.83
C GLY A 119 -9.79 -6.57 11.44
N VAL A 120 -10.85 -6.53 10.66
CA VAL A 120 -12.15 -7.09 11.01
C VAL A 120 -12.02 -8.62 11.12
N GLY A 121 -12.36 -9.17 12.27
CA GLY A 121 -12.19 -10.58 12.60
C GLY A 121 -12.80 -11.53 11.57
N GLY A 122 -11.98 -12.45 11.04
CA GLY A 122 -12.40 -13.45 10.06
C GLY A 122 -12.61 -12.94 8.63
N VAL A 123 -12.23 -11.70 8.32
CA VAL A 123 -12.37 -11.09 6.99
C VAL A 123 -10.99 -10.94 6.33
N GLY A 124 -10.74 -11.70 5.28
CA GLY A 124 -9.55 -11.60 4.44
C GLY A 124 -9.87 -11.14 3.03
N LEU A 125 -8.86 -10.82 2.21
CA LEU A 125 -9.03 -10.35 0.83
C LEU A 125 -9.91 -11.28 -0.02
N LYS A 126 -9.79 -12.60 0.14
CA LYS A 126 -10.66 -13.57 -0.56
C LYS A 126 -12.13 -13.44 -0.14
N THR A 127 -12.40 -13.10 1.11
CA THR A 127 -13.75 -12.85 1.60
C THR A 127 -14.30 -11.56 1.01
N ILE A 128 -13.48 -10.50 0.97
CA ILE A 128 -13.82 -9.22 0.34
C ILE A 128 -14.20 -9.45 -1.12
N ALA A 129 -13.31 -10.05 -1.91
CA ALA A 129 -13.54 -10.31 -3.34
C ALA A 129 -14.85 -11.07 -3.62
N ARG A 130 -15.19 -12.03 -2.75
CA ARG A 130 -16.41 -12.84 -2.89
C ARG A 130 -17.68 -12.13 -2.45
N ARG A 131 -17.60 -11.29 -1.40
CA ARG A 131 -18.79 -10.72 -0.74
C ARG A 131 -19.10 -9.29 -1.17
N PHE A 132 -18.11 -8.61 -1.72
CA PHE A 132 -18.22 -7.22 -2.19
C PHE A 132 -17.80 -7.14 -3.67
N PRO A 133 -18.60 -7.69 -4.61
CA PRO A 133 -18.20 -7.80 -6.02
C PRO A 133 -17.87 -6.46 -6.68
N PHE A 134 -18.42 -5.34 -6.18
CA PHE A 134 -18.12 -4.00 -6.67
C PHE A 134 -16.68 -3.55 -6.37
N PHE A 135 -15.94 -4.23 -5.49
CA PHE A 135 -14.51 -3.99 -5.29
C PHE A 135 -13.67 -4.33 -6.52
N SER A 136 -14.19 -5.13 -7.45
CA SER A 136 -13.49 -5.43 -8.71
C SER A 136 -13.69 -4.36 -9.79
N ASP A 137 -14.59 -3.40 -9.60
CA ASP A 137 -14.90 -2.36 -10.58
C ASP A 137 -13.79 -1.29 -10.63
N PRO A 138 -13.02 -1.19 -11.73
CA PRO A 138 -11.92 -0.22 -11.84
C PRO A 138 -12.38 1.20 -12.19
N HIS A 139 -13.68 1.40 -12.45
CA HIS A 139 -14.24 2.70 -12.83
C HIS A 139 -14.90 3.42 -11.64
N ARG A 140 -15.02 2.74 -10.51
CA ARG A 140 -15.59 3.33 -9.29
C ARG A 140 -14.49 3.72 -8.31
N ALA A 141 -14.59 4.93 -7.76
CA ALA A 141 -13.78 5.33 -6.62
C ALA A 141 -14.22 4.57 -5.36
N SER A 142 -13.28 4.25 -4.48
CA SER A 142 -13.59 3.64 -3.18
C SER A 142 -14.45 4.59 -2.34
N CYS A 143 -15.51 4.04 -1.72
CA CYS A 143 -16.46 4.82 -0.95
C CYS A 143 -16.99 4.04 0.25
N PHE A 144 -16.82 4.58 1.45
CA PHE A 144 -17.37 4.01 2.68
C PHE A 144 -18.90 3.89 2.65
N TYR A 145 -19.56 4.90 2.09
CA TYR A 145 -21.02 4.88 1.97
C TYR A 145 -21.49 3.62 1.21
N GLN A 146 -20.90 3.34 0.07
CA GLN A 146 -21.24 2.17 -0.74
C GLN A 146 -20.95 0.85 0.00
N LEU A 147 -19.82 0.76 0.72
CA LEU A 147 -19.48 -0.40 1.54
C LEU A 147 -20.56 -0.64 2.61
N TYR A 148 -20.92 0.40 3.35
CA TYR A 148 -21.84 0.26 4.46
C TYR A 148 -23.29 0.08 4.03
N GLU A 149 -23.72 0.70 2.93
CA GLU A 149 -25.03 0.44 2.33
C GLU A 149 -25.17 -1.02 1.90
N HIS A 150 -24.18 -1.54 1.15
CA HIS A 150 -24.16 -2.94 0.77
C HIS A 150 -24.22 -3.88 1.98
N CYS A 151 -23.52 -3.54 3.06
CA CYS A 151 -23.61 -4.32 4.30
C CYS A 151 -25.01 -4.28 4.94
N ARG A 152 -25.69 -3.10 4.93
CA ARG A 152 -27.04 -2.96 5.46
C ARG A 152 -28.08 -3.73 4.64
N GLU A 153 -27.98 -3.64 3.32
CA GLU A 153 -28.88 -4.36 2.40
C GLU A 153 -28.77 -5.88 2.53
N ASN A 154 -27.60 -6.38 2.99
CA ASN A 154 -27.32 -7.81 3.13
C ASN A 154 -27.17 -8.25 4.59
N ILE A 155 -27.72 -7.51 5.54
CA ILE A 155 -27.51 -7.71 6.99
C ILE A 155 -27.99 -9.09 7.46
N ASP A 156 -29.04 -9.63 6.88
CA ASP A 156 -29.60 -10.95 7.20
C ASP A 156 -28.84 -12.09 6.52
N GLY A 157 -27.85 -11.77 5.73
CA GLY A 157 -27.00 -12.72 5.01
C GLY A 157 -25.76 -13.15 5.82
N PRO A 158 -24.65 -13.40 5.15
CA PRO A 158 -23.41 -13.81 5.79
C PRO A 158 -22.93 -12.85 6.86
N LYS A 159 -22.43 -13.39 7.98
CA LYS A 159 -21.97 -12.65 9.18
C LYS A 159 -20.99 -11.48 8.86
N VAL A 160 -20.22 -11.58 7.78
CA VAL A 160 -19.24 -10.57 7.38
C VAL A 160 -19.85 -9.16 7.28
N TYR A 161 -21.07 -9.03 6.77
CA TYR A 161 -21.73 -7.74 6.60
C TYR A 161 -22.00 -7.06 7.95
N LYS A 162 -22.55 -7.83 8.88
CA LYS A 162 -22.77 -7.36 10.26
C LYS A 162 -21.44 -7.00 10.94
N THR A 163 -20.44 -7.89 10.83
CA THR A 163 -19.13 -7.68 11.46
C THR A 163 -18.42 -6.43 10.92
N VAL A 164 -18.50 -6.16 9.60
CA VAL A 164 -17.94 -4.92 9.01
C VAL A 164 -18.66 -3.69 9.54
N LEU A 165 -20.01 -3.73 9.66
CA LEU A 165 -20.77 -2.62 10.21
C LEU A 165 -20.47 -2.32 11.68
N GLU A 166 -20.23 -3.37 12.48
CA GLU A 166 -19.89 -3.25 13.90
C GLU A 166 -18.46 -2.70 14.12
N ASN A 167 -17.60 -2.76 13.09
CA ASN A 167 -16.21 -2.32 13.14
C ASN A 167 -15.90 -1.12 12.23
N LYS A 168 -16.88 -0.23 11.98
CA LYS A 168 -16.71 0.93 11.10
C LYS A 168 -15.53 1.81 11.50
N ASP A 169 -15.47 2.17 12.79
CA ASP A 169 -14.44 3.07 13.30
C ASP A 169 -13.04 2.50 13.10
N LEU A 170 -12.89 1.17 13.29
CA LEU A 170 -11.65 0.45 13.02
C LEU A 170 -11.28 0.54 11.53
N VAL A 171 -12.24 0.27 10.64
CA VAL A 171 -12.02 0.30 9.18
C VAL A 171 -11.64 1.71 8.72
N GLU A 172 -12.33 2.73 9.21
CA GLU A 172 -12.06 4.12 8.85
C GLU A 172 -10.70 4.60 9.39
N SER A 173 -10.35 4.18 10.61
CA SER A 173 -9.06 4.47 11.21
C SER A 173 -7.91 3.80 10.43
N ASN A 174 -8.05 2.51 10.13
CA ASN A 174 -7.06 1.79 9.33
C ASN A 174 -6.90 2.41 7.93
N TYR A 175 -8.02 2.80 7.29
CA TYR A 175 -7.96 3.42 5.96
C TYR A 175 -7.17 4.73 5.96
N LYS A 176 -7.32 5.56 6.99
CA LYS A 176 -6.55 6.81 7.12
C LYS A 176 -5.05 6.56 7.19
N LEU A 177 -4.65 5.44 7.80
CA LEU A 177 -3.24 5.08 7.96
C LEU A 177 -2.66 4.41 6.70
N MET A 178 -3.48 3.65 5.95
CA MET A 178 -3.00 2.79 4.87
C MET A 178 -3.21 3.38 3.46
N GLN A 179 -4.01 4.44 3.32
CA GLN A 179 -4.30 5.03 2.02
C GLN A 179 -3.11 5.88 1.52
N LEU A 180 -2.75 5.72 0.26
CA LEU A 180 -1.70 6.47 -0.42
C LEU A 180 -2.23 7.42 -1.51
N TYR A 181 -3.53 7.71 -1.53
CA TYR A 181 -4.14 8.64 -2.49
C TYR A 181 -3.92 10.10 -2.12
N ALA A 182 -3.92 10.38 -0.81
CA ALA A 182 -3.69 11.71 -0.26
C ALA A 182 -2.65 11.61 0.87
N PRO A 183 -1.35 11.51 0.54
CA PRO A 183 -0.30 11.43 1.54
C PRO A 183 -0.32 12.63 2.47
N SER A 184 -0.11 12.37 3.76
CA SER A 184 -0.15 13.40 4.81
C SER A 184 1.15 14.22 4.81
N MET A 185 1.27 15.13 3.85
CA MET A 185 2.46 15.98 3.68
C MET A 185 2.09 17.46 3.73
N SER A 186 2.90 18.24 4.45
CA SER A 186 2.75 19.70 4.43
C SER A 186 3.08 20.28 3.04
N PRO A 187 2.56 21.48 2.68
CA PRO A 187 2.93 22.13 1.44
C PRO A 187 4.45 22.34 1.29
N GLN A 188 5.14 22.62 2.41
CA GLN A 188 6.59 22.78 2.46
C GLN A 188 7.29 21.47 2.09
N ASN A 189 6.86 20.34 2.64
CA ASN A 189 7.44 19.03 2.34
C ASN A 189 7.19 18.62 0.88
N LYS A 190 6.01 18.94 0.33
CA LYS A 190 5.71 18.73 -1.08
C LYS A 190 6.60 19.52 -2.02
N SER A 191 7.04 20.73 -1.64
CA SER A 191 7.93 21.56 -2.44
C SER A 191 9.39 21.08 -2.47
N ILE A 192 9.75 20.10 -1.65
CA ILE A 192 11.08 19.46 -1.65
C ILE A 192 11.18 18.37 -2.73
N ILE A 193 10.05 17.77 -3.06
CA ILE A 193 9.94 16.71 -4.08
C ILE A 193 9.92 17.35 -5.47
#